data_79729d9147639011569bc03536bbf6f2
#
_entry.id   79729d9147639011569bc03536bbf6f2
#
_cell.length_a   1.000
_cell.length_b   1.000
_cell.length_c   1.000
_cell.angle_alpha   90.00
_cell.angle_beta   90.00
_cell.angle_gamma   90.00
#
_symmetry.space_group_name_H-M   'P 1'
#
loop_
_entity.id
_entity.type
_entity.pdbx_description
1 polymer ?
#
loop_
_entity_poly.entity_id
_entity_poly.type
_entity_poly.pdbx_seq_one_letter_code
_entity_poly.pdbx_strand_id
1 'polypeptide(L)'
;MNYGKAAMRRRAHEIDNKPTKIRKKCGVIFWKIFVVCIIVAGVVGISTGVGAVKGILASAPDISEIDVIPTGYSTTVLASDGSEIATLVAEGSNRQYVTLDEISENLQHAVVAIEDERFYEHNGIDLKGIARALVTDIKAMDFSQGASTITQQLIKNNVLTEQWANENEGKISKLEKMERQVQRKIQEMYIAVELEKKVDDKDWILENYLNSINLGSNTLGVQAAAQRYFGKDVSELSLSECAVIAGITKNPAGYNPILHPDKNAARREDVLDAMKRQGYISQEQYDEAMADDVYSRISEHNDVVETSMNTYFVDSVIDDVFDDLVNIKGYSESDAYKAIYQGGLTIKSTQDLDIQNICDEE
;
A
#
# COMPACT_ATOMS: atom_id res chain seq x y z
N MET A 1 -60.20 30.51 14.11
CA MET A 1 -60.87 29.65 13.10
C MET A 1 -62.36 29.62 13.42
N ASN A 2 -63.22 29.92 12.47
CA ASN A 2 -64.66 30.05 12.68
C ASN A 2 -65.28 28.64 12.44
N TYR A 3 -65.58 27.91 13.52
CA TYR A 3 -66.15 26.56 13.47
C TYR A 3 -67.71 26.55 13.46
N GLY A 4 -68.37 27.64 13.02
CA GLY A 4 -69.85 27.70 12.98
C GLY A 4 -70.40 26.69 11.95
N LYS A 5 -71.66 26.18 12.23
CA LYS A 5 -72.40 25.25 11.35
C LYS A 5 -72.43 25.67 9.86
N ALA A 6 -72.48 26.98 9.58
CA ALA A 6 -72.43 27.50 8.21
C ALA A 6 -71.08 27.34 7.53
N ALA A 7 -69.95 27.50 8.26
CA ALA A 7 -68.60 27.25 7.76
C ALA A 7 -68.35 25.78 7.49
N MET A 8 -68.86 24.91 8.36
CA MET A 8 -68.83 23.47 8.14
C MET A 8 -69.60 23.02 6.90
N ARG A 9 -70.80 23.55 6.68
CA ARG A 9 -71.62 23.25 5.48
C ARG A 9 -70.92 23.73 4.20
N ARG A 10 -70.34 24.91 4.18
CA ARG A 10 -69.55 25.40 3.02
C ARG A 10 -68.38 24.52 2.72
N ARG A 11 -67.61 24.13 3.73
CA ARG A 11 -66.50 23.21 3.57
C ARG A 11 -66.92 21.81 3.11
N ALA A 12 -68.06 21.30 3.65
CA ALA A 12 -68.63 20.03 3.20
C ALA A 12 -69.05 20.08 1.72
N HIS A 13 -69.68 21.22 1.29
CA HIS A 13 -70.05 21.37 -0.10
C HIS A 13 -68.88 21.56 -1.05
N GLU A 14 -67.82 22.27 -0.63
CA GLU A 14 -66.56 22.38 -1.39
C GLU A 14 -65.83 21.04 -1.54
N ILE A 15 -65.90 20.21 -0.51
CA ILE A 15 -65.30 18.87 -0.54
C ILE A 15 -66.11 17.91 -1.42
N ASP A 16 -67.41 18.08 -1.49
CA ASP A 16 -68.32 17.19 -2.20
C ASP A 16 -68.54 17.55 -3.69
N ASN A 17 -68.01 18.68 -4.12
CA ASN A 17 -68.09 19.11 -5.53
C ASN A 17 -67.32 18.14 -6.45
N LYS A 18 -67.97 17.70 -7.55
CA LYS A 18 -67.37 16.77 -8.53
C LYS A 18 -65.96 17.15 -8.98
N PRO A 19 -65.62 18.40 -9.34
CA PRO A 19 -64.29 18.81 -9.76
C PRO A 19 -63.26 18.68 -8.62
N THR A 20 -63.66 18.94 -7.35
CA THR A 20 -62.73 18.76 -6.18
C THR A 20 -62.44 17.31 -5.88
N LYS A 21 -63.45 16.44 -6.01
CA LYS A 21 -63.25 14.98 -5.88
C LYS A 21 -62.34 14.42 -6.98
N ILE A 22 -62.52 14.88 -8.22
CA ILE A 22 -61.67 14.47 -9.36
C ILE A 22 -60.23 14.94 -9.11
N ARG A 23 -60.04 16.22 -8.74
CA ARG A 23 -58.71 16.79 -8.44
C ARG A 23 -57.98 16.04 -7.33
N LYS A 24 -58.66 15.64 -6.25
CA LYS A 24 -58.08 14.83 -5.17
C LYS A 24 -57.74 13.42 -5.64
N LYS A 25 -58.60 12.77 -6.43
CA LYS A 25 -58.30 11.45 -7.00
C LYS A 25 -57.09 11.49 -7.95
N CYS A 26 -57.04 12.50 -8.82
CA CYS A 26 -55.89 12.73 -9.69
C CYS A 26 -54.58 12.97 -8.89
N GLY A 27 -54.66 13.79 -7.82
CA GLY A 27 -53.53 14.01 -6.94
C GLY A 27 -53.03 12.70 -6.26
N VAL A 28 -53.95 11.87 -5.76
CA VAL A 28 -53.60 10.59 -5.15
C VAL A 28 -52.99 9.62 -6.17
N ILE A 29 -53.56 9.58 -7.38
CA ILE A 29 -53.03 8.75 -8.47
C ILE A 29 -51.61 9.23 -8.86
N PHE A 30 -51.42 10.55 -9.03
CA PHE A 30 -50.11 11.13 -9.33
C PHE A 30 -49.08 10.76 -8.27
N TRP A 31 -49.37 10.89 -6.99
CA TRP A 31 -48.46 10.50 -5.91
C TRP A 31 -48.13 8.98 -5.91
N LYS A 32 -49.12 8.14 -6.19
CA LYS A 32 -48.91 6.69 -6.33
C LYS A 32 -47.95 6.38 -7.47
N ILE A 33 -48.18 6.97 -8.65
CA ILE A 33 -47.33 6.81 -9.80
C ILE A 33 -45.92 7.33 -9.51
N PHE A 34 -45.80 8.51 -8.88
CA PHE A 34 -44.50 9.09 -8.51
C PHE A 34 -43.69 8.18 -7.57
N VAL A 35 -44.34 7.64 -6.53
CA VAL A 35 -43.67 6.68 -5.60
C VAL A 35 -43.26 5.42 -6.34
N VAL A 36 -44.12 4.86 -7.22
CA VAL A 36 -43.74 3.70 -8.03
C VAL A 36 -42.56 4.00 -8.95
N CYS A 37 -42.54 5.17 -9.59
CA CYS A 37 -41.41 5.60 -10.42
C CYS A 37 -40.09 5.68 -9.62
N ILE A 38 -40.16 6.24 -8.38
CA ILE A 38 -38.97 6.28 -7.49
C ILE A 38 -38.48 4.87 -7.14
N ILE A 39 -39.40 3.96 -6.79
CA ILE A 39 -39.05 2.58 -6.47
C ILE A 39 -38.42 1.88 -7.67
N VAL A 40 -39.04 2.02 -8.85
CA VAL A 40 -38.51 1.43 -10.10
C VAL A 40 -37.14 2.01 -10.42
N ALA A 41 -36.97 3.32 -10.35
CA ALA A 41 -35.66 3.97 -10.55
C ALA A 41 -34.61 3.48 -9.55
N GLY A 42 -35.00 3.29 -8.28
CA GLY A 42 -34.12 2.73 -7.25
C GLY A 42 -33.70 1.28 -7.58
N VAL A 43 -34.65 0.43 -7.96
CA VAL A 43 -34.37 -0.96 -8.34
C VAL A 43 -33.45 -1.04 -9.57
N VAL A 44 -33.74 -0.25 -10.59
CA VAL A 44 -32.90 -0.17 -11.80
C VAL A 44 -31.51 0.32 -11.46
N GLY A 45 -31.39 1.40 -10.64
CA GLY A 45 -30.10 1.92 -10.21
C GLY A 45 -29.27 0.90 -9.44
N ILE A 46 -29.86 0.20 -8.47
CA ILE A 46 -29.21 -0.86 -7.71
C ILE A 46 -28.78 -2.01 -8.64
N SER A 47 -29.67 -2.47 -9.52
CA SER A 47 -29.37 -3.58 -10.45
C SER A 47 -28.23 -3.24 -11.40
N THR A 48 -28.20 -2.01 -11.92
CA THR A 48 -27.12 -1.52 -12.78
C THR A 48 -25.80 -1.44 -11.99
N GLY A 49 -25.84 -0.92 -10.75
CA GLY A 49 -24.67 -0.85 -9.88
C GLY A 49 -24.09 -2.25 -9.58
N VAL A 50 -24.93 -3.21 -9.22
CA VAL A 50 -24.51 -4.61 -9.00
C VAL A 50 -23.94 -5.23 -10.27
N GLY A 51 -24.55 -4.98 -11.44
CA GLY A 51 -24.04 -5.45 -12.73
C GLY A 51 -22.67 -4.87 -13.06
N ALA A 52 -22.47 -3.57 -12.84
CA ALA A 52 -21.18 -2.90 -13.06
C ALA A 52 -20.08 -3.47 -12.14
N VAL A 53 -20.37 -3.62 -10.84
CA VAL A 53 -19.42 -4.23 -9.90
C VAL A 53 -19.06 -5.66 -10.31
N LYS A 54 -20.04 -6.49 -10.68
CA LYS A 54 -19.75 -7.85 -11.17
C LYS A 54 -18.89 -7.85 -12.44
N GLY A 55 -19.12 -6.92 -13.35
CA GLY A 55 -18.30 -6.76 -14.56
C GLY A 55 -16.84 -6.40 -14.21
N ILE A 56 -16.64 -5.47 -13.24
CA ILE A 56 -15.31 -5.09 -12.74
C ILE A 56 -14.60 -6.28 -12.08
N LEU A 57 -15.31 -7.04 -11.24
CA LEU A 57 -14.75 -8.21 -10.58
C LEU A 57 -14.40 -9.33 -11.56
N ALA A 58 -15.17 -9.51 -12.63
CA ALA A 58 -14.87 -10.49 -13.66
C ALA A 58 -13.62 -10.15 -14.49
N SER A 59 -13.19 -8.87 -14.47
CA SER A 59 -11.95 -8.43 -15.11
C SER A 59 -10.75 -8.35 -14.13
N ALA A 60 -10.98 -8.65 -12.85
CA ALA A 60 -9.89 -8.72 -11.88
C ALA A 60 -9.03 -9.97 -12.13
N PRO A 61 -7.71 -9.90 -11.94
CA PRO A 61 -6.84 -11.05 -12.05
C PRO A 61 -7.21 -12.14 -11.04
N ASP A 62 -7.00 -13.40 -11.42
CA ASP A 62 -7.24 -14.54 -10.52
C ASP A 62 -6.15 -14.60 -9.46
N ILE A 63 -6.53 -14.57 -8.19
CA ILE A 63 -5.61 -14.62 -7.07
C ILE A 63 -4.80 -15.92 -6.99
N SER A 64 -5.24 -16.99 -7.67
CA SER A 64 -4.50 -18.25 -7.74
C SER A 64 -3.21 -18.12 -8.58
N GLU A 65 -3.20 -17.19 -9.53
CA GLU A 65 -2.08 -16.91 -10.44
C GLU A 65 -1.24 -15.70 -10.00
N ILE A 66 -1.68 -14.98 -8.94
CA ILE A 66 -1.01 -13.78 -8.45
C ILE A 66 0.14 -14.18 -7.52
N ASP A 67 1.36 -13.84 -7.90
CA ASP A 67 2.49 -13.76 -7.00
C ASP A 67 2.48 -12.37 -6.32
N VAL A 68 2.23 -12.37 -5.02
CA VAL A 68 2.18 -11.13 -4.20
C VAL A 68 3.54 -10.83 -3.61
N ILE A 69 4.45 -11.79 -3.67
CA ILE A 69 5.82 -11.64 -3.17
C ILE A 69 6.51 -10.56 -4.01
N PRO A 70 7.07 -9.54 -3.39
CA PRO A 70 7.78 -8.51 -4.13
C PRO A 70 8.90 -9.14 -4.97
N THR A 71 9.00 -8.75 -6.21
CA THR A 71 10.12 -9.09 -7.08
C THR A 71 11.17 -7.99 -7.05
N GLY A 72 12.40 -8.29 -7.45
CA GLY A 72 13.44 -7.26 -7.54
C GLY A 72 14.26 -7.12 -6.25
N TYR A 73 14.51 -8.23 -5.59
CA TYR A 73 15.48 -8.30 -4.49
C TYR A 73 16.91 -8.33 -5.04
N SER A 74 17.79 -7.59 -4.38
CA SER A 74 19.22 -7.70 -4.66
C SER A 74 19.76 -9.08 -4.22
N THR A 75 20.63 -9.64 -5.04
CA THR A 75 21.36 -10.86 -4.68
C THR A 75 22.67 -10.51 -4.00
N THR A 76 22.95 -11.12 -2.87
CA THR A 76 24.20 -10.92 -2.12
C THR A 76 25.19 -12.05 -2.43
N VAL A 77 26.41 -11.69 -2.78
CA VAL A 77 27.52 -12.64 -2.94
C VAL A 77 28.43 -12.56 -1.71
N LEU A 78 28.65 -13.68 -1.05
CA LEU A 78 29.46 -13.78 0.16
C LEU A 78 30.79 -14.47 -0.12
N ALA A 79 31.86 -14.02 0.56
CA ALA A 79 33.15 -14.70 0.63
C ALA A 79 33.05 -15.98 1.46
N SER A 80 34.15 -16.73 1.53
CA SER A 80 34.25 -17.99 2.29
C SER A 80 34.08 -17.81 3.81
N ASP A 81 34.39 -16.63 4.33
CA ASP A 81 34.24 -16.24 5.73
C ASP A 81 32.85 -15.69 6.06
N GLY A 82 32.01 -15.52 5.06
CA GLY A 82 30.64 -14.95 5.17
C GLY A 82 30.55 -13.46 5.04
N SER A 83 31.65 -12.75 4.80
CA SER A 83 31.60 -11.30 4.50
C SER A 83 31.02 -11.05 3.10
N GLU A 84 30.34 -9.94 2.93
CA GLU A 84 29.76 -9.51 1.65
C GLU A 84 30.87 -9.02 0.72
N ILE A 85 30.88 -9.54 -0.52
CA ILE A 85 31.86 -9.15 -1.56
C ILE A 85 31.20 -8.46 -2.75
N ALA A 86 29.93 -8.70 -2.99
CA ALA A 86 29.17 -8.00 -4.03
C ALA A 86 27.66 -8.06 -3.75
N THR A 87 26.96 -7.02 -4.17
CA THR A 87 25.49 -6.99 -4.24
C THR A 87 25.07 -6.80 -5.69
N LEU A 88 24.39 -7.80 -6.25
CA LEU A 88 23.92 -7.77 -7.63
C LEU A 88 22.51 -7.13 -7.66
N VAL A 89 22.39 -6.03 -8.36
CA VAL A 89 21.14 -5.25 -8.42
C VAL A 89 20.77 -5.00 -9.88
N ALA A 90 19.58 -5.45 -10.30
CA ALA A 90 19.03 -4.97 -11.55
C ALA A 90 18.50 -3.53 -11.40
N GLU A 91 18.40 -2.79 -12.50
CA GLU A 91 17.84 -1.43 -12.49
C GLU A 91 16.46 -1.42 -11.83
N GLY A 92 16.30 -0.71 -10.71
CA GLY A 92 15.08 -0.68 -9.90
C GLY A 92 14.94 -1.80 -8.85
N SER A 93 15.96 -2.60 -8.60
CA SER A 93 15.95 -3.76 -7.68
C SER A 93 16.94 -3.59 -6.53
N ASN A 94 16.73 -2.61 -5.66
CA ASN A 94 17.59 -2.41 -4.48
C ASN A 94 16.92 -2.89 -3.17
N ARG A 95 16.00 -3.86 -3.26
CA ARG A 95 15.37 -4.47 -2.09
C ARG A 95 16.31 -5.48 -1.45
N GLN A 96 16.44 -5.37 -0.14
CA GLN A 96 17.04 -6.41 0.70
C GLN A 96 15.90 -7.01 1.52
N TYR A 97 15.68 -8.32 1.34
CA TYR A 97 14.63 -9.03 2.09
C TYR A 97 15.08 -9.27 3.52
N VAL A 98 14.16 -9.02 4.45
CA VAL A 98 14.31 -9.35 5.86
C VAL A 98 13.04 -10.01 6.36
N THR A 99 13.17 -11.01 7.21
CA THR A 99 12.03 -11.65 7.86
C THR A 99 11.42 -10.73 8.92
N LEU A 100 10.16 -10.93 9.28
CA LEU A 100 9.45 -10.03 10.20
C LEU A 100 10.13 -9.97 11.58
N ASP A 101 10.72 -11.07 12.04
CA ASP A 101 11.46 -11.15 13.30
C ASP A 101 12.82 -10.40 13.28
N GLU A 102 13.36 -10.14 12.10
CA GLU A 102 14.54 -9.29 11.92
C GLU A 102 14.19 -7.79 11.87
N ILE A 103 12.92 -7.44 11.66
CA ILE A 103 12.47 -6.05 11.63
C ILE A 103 12.16 -5.58 13.05
N SER A 104 12.72 -4.43 13.46
CA SER A 104 12.41 -3.82 14.75
C SER A 104 10.90 -3.77 15.02
N GLU A 105 10.45 -4.28 16.17
CA GLU A 105 9.04 -4.27 16.60
C GLU A 105 8.48 -2.84 16.62
N ASN A 106 9.29 -1.84 16.98
CA ASN A 106 8.91 -0.45 16.92
C ASN A 106 8.55 0.01 15.50
N LEU A 107 9.26 -0.49 14.48
CA LEU A 107 8.96 -0.14 13.09
C LEU A 107 7.68 -0.81 12.60
N GLN A 108 7.47 -2.09 12.95
CA GLN A 108 6.22 -2.79 12.67
C GLN A 108 5.02 -2.03 13.26
N HIS A 109 5.09 -1.69 14.53
CA HIS A 109 4.06 -0.93 15.24
C HIS A 109 3.87 0.48 14.67
N ALA A 110 4.94 1.19 14.32
CA ALA A 110 4.87 2.52 13.74
C ALA A 110 4.10 2.53 12.41
N VAL A 111 4.40 1.56 11.54
CA VAL A 111 3.74 1.42 10.24
C VAL A 111 2.27 1.04 10.41
N VAL A 112 1.97 0.04 11.25
CA VAL A 112 0.58 -0.35 11.53
C VAL A 112 -0.20 0.81 12.14
N ALA A 113 0.38 1.52 13.11
CA ALA A 113 -0.29 2.62 13.80
C ALA A 113 -0.69 3.77 12.87
N ILE A 114 0.14 4.08 11.87
CA ILE A 114 -0.08 5.24 11.00
C ILE A 114 -0.81 4.92 9.72
N GLU A 115 -0.67 3.70 9.19
CA GLU A 115 -1.27 3.29 7.92
C GLU A 115 -2.59 2.54 8.10
N ASP A 116 -2.68 1.66 9.12
CA ASP A 116 -3.81 0.74 9.28
C ASP A 116 -4.04 0.34 10.74
N GLU A 117 -4.58 1.26 11.54
CA GLU A 117 -4.80 1.13 12.99
C GLU A 117 -5.47 -0.19 13.42
N ARG A 118 -6.29 -0.79 12.55
CA ARG A 118 -7.04 -2.03 12.81
C ARG A 118 -6.59 -3.19 11.93
N PHE A 119 -5.35 -3.18 11.47
CA PHE A 119 -4.79 -4.18 10.58
C PHE A 119 -5.08 -5.62 11.03
N TYR A 120 -4.92 -5.91 12.31
CA TYR A 120 -5.15 -7.23 12.90
C TYR A 120 -6.64 -7.57 13.15
N GLU A 121 -7.56 -6.61 12.94
CA GLU A 121 -8.99 -6.80 13.23
C GLU A 121 -9.85 -7.05 11.98
N HIS A 122 -9.42 -6.61 10.81
CA HIS A 122 -10.19 -6.72 9.58
C HIS A 122 -9.60 -7.75 8.62
N ASN A 123 -10.36 -8.14 7.60
CA ASN A 123 -9.96 -9.10 6.57
C ASN A 123 -9.80 -8.40 5.21
N GLY A 124 -8.71 -7.65 5.02
CA GLY A 124 -8.35 -6.97 3.78
C GLY A 124 -9.01 -5.60 3.58
N ILE A 125 -10.16 -5.33 4.19
CA ILE A 125 -10.89 -4.06 4.11
C ILE A 125 -11.30 -3.60 5.50
N ASP A 126 -10.94 -2.36 5.86
CA ASP A 126 -11.42 -1.72 7.08
C ASP A 126 -12.71 -0.92 6.84
N LEU A 127 -13.86 -1.56 6.97
CA LEU A 127 -15.17 -0.90 6.80
C LEU A 127 -15.42 0.21 7.83
N LYS A 128 -14.90 0.05 9.08
CA LYS A 128 -15.03 1.08 10.12
C LYS A 128 -14.18 2.32 9.77
N GLY A 129 -12.96 2.10 9.26
CA GLY A 129 -12.09 3.16 8.77
C GLY A 129 -12.68 3.92 7.60
N ILE A 130 -13.23 3.22 6.61
CA ILE A 130 -13.93 3.83 5.47
C ILE A 130 -15.10 4.68 5.95
N ALA A 131 -15.93 4.17 6.85
CA ALA A 131 -17.06 4.93 7.40
C ALA A 131 -16.61 6.18 8.17
N ARG A 132 -15.52 6.07 8.97
CA ARG A 132 -14.92 7.19 9.70
C ARG A 132 -14.38 8.25 8.73
N ALA A 133 -13.60 7.83 7.73
CA ALA A 133 -13.04 8.73 6.72
C ALA A 133 -14.15 9.49 5.98
N LEU A 134 -15.19 8.82 5.51
CA LEU A 134 -16.34 9.46 4.86
C LEU A 134 -17.00 10.54 5.74
N VAL A 135 -17.20 10.28 7.04
CA VAL A 135 -17.79 11.25 7.96
C VAL A 135 -16.86 12.45 8.18
N THR A 136 -15.55 12.20 8.27
CA THR A 136 -14.54 13.25 8.49
C THR A 136 -14.38 14.12 7.25
N ASP A 137 -14.25 13.49 6.08
CA ASP A 137 -14.09 14.16 4.78
C ASP A 137 -15.30 15.03 4.44
N ILE A 138 -16.53 14.55 4.70
CA ILE A 138 -17.74 15.33 4.52
C ILE A 138 -17.74 16.56 5.45
N LYS A 139 -17.28 16.43 6.70
CA LYS A 139 -17.21 17.54 7.66
C LYS A 139 -16.14 18.56 7.30
N ALA A 140 -14.99 18.08 6.81
CA ALA A 140 -13.83 18.90 6.46
C ALA A 140 -13.95 19.52 5.05
N MET A 141 -14.88 19.05 4.20
CA MET A 141 -14.93 19.32 2.76
C MET A 141 -13.59 19.02 2.05
N ASP A 142 -12.81 18.09 2.60
CA ASP A 142 -11.51 17.67 2.09
C ASP A 142 -11.44 16.14 2.06
N PHE A 143 -11.18 15.57 0.88
CA PHE A 143 -11.09 14.14 0.65
C PHE A 143 -9.64 13.65 0.77
N SER A 144 -8.98 14.02 1.87
CA SER A 144 -7.54 13.77 2.09
C SER A 144 -7.23 12.58 3.00
N GLN A 145 -8.22 12.00 3.69
CA GLN A 145 -7.98 10.86 4.58
C GLN A 145 -7.84 9.56 3.80
N GLY A 146 -6.68 8.91 3.94
CA GLY A 146 -6.45 7.56 3.44
C GLY A 146 -7.26 6.53 4.24
N ALA A 147 -8.04 5.71 3.54
CA ALA A 147 -8.78 4.59 4.11
C ALA A 147 -8.35 3.25 3.49
N SER A 148 -7.17 3.22 2.87
CA SER A 148 -6.61 1.99 2.29
C SER A 148 -5.87 1.21 3.37
N THR A 149 -6.10 -0.10 3.42
CA THR A 149 -5.40 -1.00 4.35
C THR A 149 -4.00 -1.36 3.86
N ILE A 150 -3.16 -1.89 4.74
CA ILE A 150 -1.83 -2.44 4.40
C ILE A 150 -1.97 -3.50 3.30
N THR A 151 -2.94 -4.40 3.40
CA THR A 151 -3.20 -5.44 2.40
C THR A 151 -3.56 -4.86 1.03
N GLN A 152 -4.38 -3.81 0.99
CA GLN A 152 -4.70 -3.10 -0.24
C GLN A 152 -3.48 -2.43 -0.86
N GLN A 153 -2.62 -1.83 -0.04
CA GLN A 153 -1.39 -1.21 -0.51
C GLN A 153 -0.41 -2.25 -1.06
N LEU A 154 -0.27 -3.40 -0.41
CA LEU A 154 0.55 -4.52 -0.87
C LEU A 154 0.10 -4.99 -2.27
N ILE A 155 -1.19 -5.24 -2.46
CA ILE A 155 -1.77 -5.63 -3.75
C ILE A 155 -1.54 -4.55 -4.82
N LYS A 156 -1.80 -3.30 -4.47
CA LYS A 156 -1.58 -2.18 -5.39
C LYS A 156 -0.14 -2.13 -5.88
N ASN A 157 0.83 -2.23 -4.96
CA ASN A 157 2.23 -2.04 -5.28
C ASN A 157 2.83 -3.20 -6.07
N ASN A 158 2.50 -4.44 -5.73
CA ASN A 158 3.16 -5.61 -6.27
C ASN A 158 2.40 -6.30 -7.41
N VAL A 159 1.08 -6.11 -7.48
CA VAL A 159 0.24 -6.80 -8.47
C VAL A 159 -0.32 -5.85 -9.51
N LEU A 160 -1.01 -4.80 -9.06
CA LEU A 160 -1.84 -3.99 -9.94
C LEU A 160 -1.07 -2.89 -10.65
N THR A 161 0.03 -2.39 -10.07
CA THR A 161 0.79 -1.28 -10.66
C THR A 161 1.39 -1.66 -12.01
N GLU A 162 1.95 -2.86 -12.13
CA GLU A 162 2.53 -3.34 -13.38
C GLU A 162 1.46 -3.57 -14.47
N GLN A 163 0.32 -4.17 -14.11
CA GLN A 163 -0.80 -4.34 -15.03
C GLN A 163 -1.36 -3.02 -15.52
N TRP A 164 -1.48 -2.04 -14.63
CA TRP A 164 -2.03 -0.72 -14.98
C TRP A 164 -1.03 0.16 -15.75
N ALA A 165 0.27 -0.06 -15.61
CA ALA A 165 1.30 0.61 -16.40
C ALA A 165 1.21 0.25 -17.91
N ASN A 166 0.79 -0.97 -18.22
CA ASN A 166 0.61 -1.44 -19.59
C ASN A 166 -0.71 -0.98 -20.25
N GLU A 167 -1.64 -0.41 -19.48
CA GLU A 167 -2.83 0.23 -20.05
C GLU A 167 -2.43 1.55 -20.72
N ASN A 168 -2.46 1.59 -22.06
CA ASN A 168 -2.15 2.79 -22.85
C ASN A 168 -2.84 4.04 -22.30
N GLU A 169 -2.08 4.94 -21.72
CA GLU A 169 -2.52 6.27 -21.31
C GLU A 169 -2.61 7.20 -22.55
N GLY A 170 -3.56 6.91 -23.43
CA GLY A 170 -3.98 7.89 -24.41
C GLY A 170 -4.58 9.13 -23.69
N LYS A 171 -4.85 10.21 -24.46
CA LYS A 171 -5.60 11.36 -23.91
C LYS A 171 -7.01 10.91 -23.53
N ILE A 172 -7.20 10.47 -22.28
CA ILE A 172 -8.48 10.08 -21.72
C ILE A 172 -9.20 11.29 -21.11
N SER A 173 -10.53 11.30 -21.18
CA SER A 173 -11.34 12.34 -20.56
C SER A 173 -11.26 12.27 -19.03
N LYS A 174 -11.59 13.38 -18.35
CA LYS A 174 -11.64 13.42 -16.88
C LYS A 174 -12.61 12.38 -16.31
N LEU A 175 -13.71 12.10 -17.01
CA LEU A 175 -14.72 11.12 -16.61
C LEU A 175 -14.18 9.70 -16.69
N GLU A 176 -13.53 9.34 -17.79
CA GLU A 176 -12.86 8.04 -17.96
C GLU A 176 -11.76 7.81 -16.93
N LYS A 177 -11.00 8.86 -16.60
CA LYS A 177 -9.98 8.77 -15.54
C LYS A 177 -10.61 8.44 -14.19
N MET A 178 -11.73 9.08 -13.86
CA MET A 178 -12.45 8.82 -12.61
C MET A 178 -13.05 7.40 -12.61
N GLU A 179 -13.62 6.96 -13.72
CA GLU A 179 -14.16 5.59 -13.87
C GLU A 179 -13.08 4.54 -13.66
N ARG A 180 -11.91 4.68 -14.28
CA ARG A 180 -10.75 3.80 -14.09
C ARG A 180 -10.27 3.79 -12.63
N GLN A 181 -10.21 4.95 -11.98
CA GLN A 181 -9.82 5.02 -10.56
C GLN A 181 -10.79 4.23 -9.67
N VAL A 182 -12.09 4.34 -9.90
CA VAL A 182 -13.11 3.57 -9.17
C VAL A 182 -12.98 2.08 -9.46
N GLN A 183 -12.81 1.70 -10.73
CA GLN A 183 -12.60 0.30 -11.13
C GLN A 183 -11.38 -0.30 -10.44
N ARG A 184 -10.23 0.37 -10.52
CA ARG A 184 -8.99 -0.05 -9.86
C ARG A 184 -9.16 -0.20 -8.35
N LYS A 185 -9.87 0.74 -7.70
CA LYS A 185 -10.11 0.64 -6.26
C LYS A 185 -11.01 -0.53 -5.88
N ILE A 186 -12.02 -0.86 -6.68
CA ILE A 186 -12.88 -2.03 -6.46
C ILE A 186 -12.08 -3.32 -6.64
N GLN A 187 -11.23 -3.41 -7.66
CA GLN A 187 -10.36 -4.58 -7.87
C GLN A 187 -9.36 -4.76 -6.72
N GLU A 188 -8.68 -3.68 -6.31
CA GLU A 188 -7.77 -3.68 -5.16
C GLU A 188 -8.45 -4.21 -3.88
N MET A 189 -9.64 -3.69 -3.56
CA MET A 189 -10.42 -4.13 -2.40
C MET A 189 -10.81 -5.61 -2.48
N TYR A 190 -11.23 -6.06 -3.64
CA TYR A 190 -11.62 -7.46 -3.86
C TYR A 190 -10.43 -8.41 -3.71
N ILE A 191 -9.32 -8.11 -4.38
CA ILE A 191 -8.12 -8.95 -4.32
C ILE A 191 -7.54 -8.96 -2.89
N ALA A 192 -7.59 -7.84 -2.16
CA ALA A 192 -7.14 -7.80 -0.77
C ALA A 192 -7.94 -8.74 0.14
N VAL A 193 -9.26 -8.81 -0.04
CA VAL A 193 -10.11 -9.75 0.72
C VAL A 193 -9.80 -11.21 0.34
N GLU A 194 -9.62 -11.49 -0.93
CA GLU A 194 -9.31 -12.86 -1.39
C GLU A 194 -7.90 -13.28 -0.97
N LEU A 195 -6.93 -12.36 -0.96
CA LEU A 195 -5.58 -12.62 -0.45
C LEU A 195 -5.62 -13.02 1.03
N GLU A 196 -6.28 -12.25 1.88
CA GLU A 196 -6.36 -12.54 3.30
C GLU A 196 -7.08 -13.86 3.62
N LYS A 197 -8.06 -14.24 2.79
CA LYS A 197 -8.67 -15.57 2.90
C LYS A 197 -7.73 -16.71 2.50
N LYS A 198 -6.86 -16.47 1.51
CA LYS A 198 -5.93 -17.48 0.98
C LYS A 198 -4.74 -17.68 1.91
N VAL A 199 -4.20 -16.58 2.44
CA VAL A 199 -2.98 -16.58 3.26
C VAL A 199 -3.31 -16.85 4.73
N ASP A 200 -4.37 -16.23 5.26
CA ASP A 200 -4.84 -16.30 6.67
C ASP A 200 -3.70 -16.05 7.68
N ASP A 201 -2.76 -15.17 7.31
CA ASP A 201 -1.56 -14.83 8.09
C ASP A 201 -1.25 -13.34 7.94
N LYS A 202 -1.51 -12.57 8.99
CA LYS A 202 -1.28 -11.13 9.03
C LYS A 202 0.20 -10.77 9.07
N ASP A 203 0.99 -11.58 9.73
CA ASP A 203 2.43 -11.34 9.87
C ASP A 203 3.12 -11.52 8.51
N TRP A 204 2.72 -12.54 7.75
CA TRP A 204 3.17 -12.70 6.37
C TRP A 204 2.81 -11.51 5.47
N ILE A 205 1.59 -10.96 5.63
CA ILE A 205 1.15 -9.77 4.86
C ILE A 205 1.99 -8.56 5.24
N LEU A 206 2.23 -8.33 6.53
CA LEU A 206 3.02 -7.21 7.03
C LEU A 206 4.48 -7.32 6.57
N GLU A 207 5.07 -8.50 6.65
CA GLU A 207 6.43 -8.80 6.18
C GLU A 207 6.60 -8.42 4.71
N ASN A 208 5.71 -8.92 3.84
CA ASN A 208 5.78 -8.63 2.41
C ASN A 208 5.51 -7.14 2.11
N TYR A 209 4.64 -6.49 2.88
CA TYR A 209 4.42 -5.06 2.77
C TYR A 209 5.68 -4.26 3.12
N LEU A 210 6.31 -4.52 4.27
CA LEU A 210 7.51 -3.84 4.74
C LEU A 210 8.69 -4.03 3.79
N ASN A 211 8.80 -5.19 3.14
CA ASN A 211 9.81 -5.48 2.14
C ASN A 211 9.52 -4.86 0.76
N SER A 212 8.31 -4.32 0.52
CA SER A 212 7.90 -3.85 -0.81
C SER A 212 7.67 -2.35 -0.92
N ILE A 213 7.44 -1.65 0.19
CA ILE A 213 7.05 -0.23 0.18
C ILE A 213 8.15 0.67 -0.37
N ASN A 214 7.73 1.66 -1.16
CA ASN A 214 8.63 2.72 -1.61
C ASN A 214 8.83 3.74 -0.48
N LEU A 215 10.07 3.97 -0.09
CA LEU A 215 10.48 4.87 1.00
C LEU A 215 11.31 6.07 0.51
N GLY A 216 11.12 6.43 -0.75
CA GLY A 216 11.77 7.62 -1.34
C GLY A 216 13.18 7.34 -1.86
N SER A 217 13.72 8.24 -2.68
CA SER A 217 15.07 8.14 -3.23
C SER A 217 15.39 6.78 -3.89
N ASN A 218 14.42 6.20 -4.59
CA ASN A 218 14.52 4.86 -5.19
C ASN A 218 14.79 3.73 -4.16
N THR A 219 14.37 3.91 -2.91
CA THR A 219 14.55 2.96 -1.82
C THR A 219 13.30 2.10 -1.67
N LEU A 220 13.43 0.80 -1.84
CA LEU A 220 12.35 -0.16 -1.75
C LEU A 220 12.58 -1.10 -0.56
N GLY A 221 11.61 -1.15 0.35
CA GLY A 221 11.67 -1.95 1.58
C GLY A 221 12.41 -1.27 2.73
N VAL A 222 12.11 -1.76 3.93
CA VAL A 222 12.56 -1.11 5.19
C VAL A 222 14.04 -1.31 5.47
N GLN A 223 14.64 -2.43 5.07
CA GLN A 223 16.07 -2.68 5.26
C GLN A 223 16.90 -1.69 4.44
N ALA A 224 16.56 -1.54 3.16
CA ALA A 224 17.23 -0.57 2.30
C ALA A 224 17.06 0.88 2.81
N ALA A 225 15.89 1.19 3.41
CA ALA A 225 15.66 2.50 4.01
C ALA A 225 16.49 2.72 5.29
N ALA A 226 16.60 1.72 6.16
CA ALA A 226 17.43 1.77 7.36
C ALA A 226 18.90 2.05 7.02
N GLN A 227 19.42 1.34 6.05
CA GLN A 227 20.79 1.56 5.57
C GLN A 227 20.96 2.92 4.91
N ARG A 228 20.03 3.30 4.00
CA ARG A 228 20.14 4.57 3.28
C ARG A 228 20.09 5.80 4.16
N TYR A 229 19.19 5.84 5.14
CA TYR A 229 18.96 7.03 5.95
C TYR A 229 19.81 7.06 7.23
N PHE A 230 20.16 5.90 7.76
CA PHE A 230 20.83 5.79 9.06
C PHE A 230 22.13 4.97 9.04
N GLY A 231 22.44 4.26 7.93
CA GLY A 231 23.62 3.38 7.85
C GLY A 231 23.56 2.22 8.82
N LYS A 232 22.35 1.71 9.12
CA LYS A 232 22.07 0.67 10.11
C LYS A 232 21.27 -0.48 9.55
N ASP A 233 21.38 -1.61 10.21
CA ASP A 233 20.41 -2.70 10.04
C ASP A 233 19.04 -2.30 10.59
N VAL A 234 17.97 -2.80 9.98
CA VAL A 234 16.60 -2.47 10.36
C VAL A 234 16.25 -2.91 11.78
N SER A 235 16.91 -3.95 12.29
CA SER A 235 16.77 -4.43 13.68
C SER A 235 17.34 -3.46 14.72
N GLU A 236 18.29 -2.61 14.33
CA GLU A 236 19.01 -1.69 15.20
C GLU A 236 18.39 -0.30 15.28
N LEU A 237 17.28 -0.07 14.57
CA LEU A 237 16.62 1.23 14.53
C LEU A 237 16.01 1.60 15.90
N SER A 238 16.28 2.81 16.36
CA SER A 238 15.60 3.40 17.52
C SER A 238 14.14 3.72 17.22
N LEU A 239 13.31 3.91 18.25
CA LEU A 239 11.91 4.31 18.11
C LEU A 239 11.76 5.57 17.24
N SER A 240 12.64 6.56 17.46
CA SER A 240 12.63 7.80 16.68
C SER A 240 12.93 7.59 15.20
N GLU A 241 13.91 6.74 14.90
CA GLU A 241 14.30 6.37 13.53
C GLU A 241 13.19 5.56 12.84
N CYS A 242 12.55 4.63 13.56
CA CYS A 242 11.38 3.90 13.08
C CYS A 242 10.24 4.84 12.69
N ALA A 243 9.96 5.85 13.51
CA ALA A 243 8.91 6.83 13.24
C ALA A 243 9.24 7.73 12.03
N VAL A 244 10.51 8.06 11.79
CA VAL A 244 10.98 8.76 10.58
C VAL A 244 10.67 7.93 9.34
N ILE A 245 11.06 6.65 9.32
CA ILE A 245 10.84 5.74 8.17
C ILE A 245 9.35 5.53 7.93
N ALA A 246 8.56 5.23 8.97
CA ALA A 246 7.11 5.08 8.85
C ALA A 246 6.43 6.36 8.34
N GLY A 247 6.96 7.54 8.64
CA GLY A 247 6.44 8.81 8.14
C GLY A 247 6.55 8.99 6.62
N ILE A 248 7.47 8.29 5.96
CA ILE A 248 7.70 8.40 4.51
C ILE A 248 6.59 7.74 3.70
N THR A 249 5.95 6.68 4.21
CA THR A 249 5.01 5.80 3.50
C THR A 249 3.91 6.55 2.76
N LYS A 250 3.34 7.59 3.36
CA LYS A 250 2.21 8.36 2.82
C LYS A 250 2.54 9.07 1.49
N ASN A 251 3.73 9.62 1.38
CA ASN A 251 4.21 10.35 0.19
C ASN A 251 5.73 10.32 0.14
N PRO A 252 6.33 9.30 -0.48
CA PRO A 252 7.78 9.07 -0.48
C PRO A 252 8.62 10.26 -0.96
N ALA A 253 8.14 11.00 -1.95
CA ALA A 253 8.85 12.19 -2.42
C ALA A 253 8.66 13.39 -1.47
N GLY A 254 7.45 13.57 -0.93
CA GLY A 254 7.10 14.74 -0.11
C GLY A 254 7.55 14.67 1.34
N TYR A 255 7.75 13.47 1.87
CA TYR A 255 8.21 13.21 3.24
C TYR A 255 9.62 12.59 3.29
N ASN A 256 10.39 12.73 2.22
CA ASN A 256 11.79 12.30 2.22
C ASN A 256 12.57 13.06 3.30
N PRO A 257 13.21 12.38 4.27
CA PRO A 257 13.84 13.05 5.43
C PRO A 257 15.10 13.85 5.06
N ILE A 258 15.74 13.53 3.92
CA ILE A 258 16.90 14.28 3.41
C ILE A 258 16.44 15.54 2.69
N LEU A 259 15.44 15.41 1.81
CA LEU A 259 14.98 16.51 0.96
C LEU A 259 14.00 17.45 1.68
N HIS A 260 13.21 16.91 2.59
CA HIS A 260 12.14 17.63 3.30
C HIS A 260 12.11 17.30 4.80
N PRO A 261 13.20 17.53 5.56
CA PRO A 261 13.29 17.15 6.97
C PRO A 261 12.16 17.74 7.83
N ASP A 262 11.78 19.01 7.62
CA ASP A 262 10.72 19.66 8.38
C ASP A 262 9.36 18.98 8.18
N LYS A 263 9.04 18.55 6.95
CA LYS A 263 7.79 17.85 6.64
C LYS A 263 7.79 16.45 7.22
N ASN A 264 8.93 15.76 7.13
CA ASN A 264 9.07 14.45 7.74
C ASN A 264 8.98 14.55 9.26
N ALA A 265 9.58 15.59 9.89
CA ALA A 265 9.49 15.82 11.33
C ALA A 265 8.04 15.98 11.81
N ALA A 266 7.24 16.79 11.12
CA ALA A 266 5.82 16.90 11.41
C ALA A 266 5.07 15.56 11.25
N ARG A 267 5.42 14.78 10.23
CA ARG A 267 4.81 13.46 10.01
C ARG A 267 5.28 12.42 11.02
N ARG A 268 6.54 12.46 11.46
CA ARG A 268 7.07 11.65 12.57
C ARG A 268 6.29 11.87 13.86
N GLU A 269 5.95 13.12 14.18
CA GLU A 269 5.08 13.45 15.32
C GLU A 269 3.71 12.77 15.19
N ASP A 270 3.05 12.82 14.01
CA ASP A 270 1.81 12.10 13.74
C ASP A 270 1.95 10.58 14.02
N VAL A 271 3.09 9.97 13.62
CA VAL A 271 3.37 8.54 13.83
C VAL A 271 3.49 8.24 15.33
N LEU A 272 4.31 9.00 16.06
CA LEU A 272 4.51 8.80 17.50
C LEU A 272 3.20 9.03 18.28
N ASP A 273 2.39 10.03 17.89
CA ASP A 273 1.07 10.26 18.47
C ASP A 273 0.11 9.08 18.21
N ALA A 274 0.14 8.50 17.01
CA ALA A 274 -0.65 7.32 16.68
C ALA A 274 -0.23 6.11 17.51
N MET A 275 1.07 5.85 17.62
CA MET A 275 1.62 4.76 18.45
C MET A 275 1.22 4.91 19.93
N LYS A 276 1.36 6.11 20.48
CA LYS A 276 0.96 6.40 21.86
C LYS A 276 -0.54 6.21 22.07
N ARG A 277 -1.37 6.77 21.18
CA ARG A 277 -2.83 6.66 21.25
C ARG A 277 -3.32 5.22 21.21
N GLN A 278 -2.63 4.37 20.47
CA GLN A 278 -2.95 2.94 20.32
C GLN A 278 -2.29 2.06 21.39
N GLY A 279 -1.44 2.64 22.27
CA GLY A 279 -0.82 1.93 23.39
C GLY A 279 0.44 1.13 23.03
N TYR A 280 1.02 1.35 21.85
CA TYR A 280 2.29 0.73 21.45
C TYR A 280 3.48 1.30 22.20
N ILE A 281 3.42 2.57 22.61
CA ILE A 281 4.46 3.23 23.39
C ILE A 281 3.88 3.97 24.59
N SER A 282 4.67 4.09 25.65
CA SER A 282 4.34 4.87 26.83
C SER A 282 4.52 6.39 26.59
N GLN A 283 4.06 7.21 27.56
CA GLN A 283 4.30 8.65 27.51
C GLN A 283 5.80 8.97 27.60
N GLU A 284 6.56 8.25 28.43
CA GLU A 284 8.00 8.42 28.58
C GLU A 284 8.73 8.13 27.27
N GLN A 285 8.40 7.02 26.60
CA GLN A 285 8.98 6.65 25.30
C GLN A 285 8.65 7.70 24.23
N TYR A 286 7.43 8.22 24.24
CA TYR A 286 7.03 9.31 23.35
C TYR A 286 7.87 10.56 23.58
N ASP A 287 8.00 11.00 24.84
CA ASP A 287 8.74 12.22 25.20
C ASP A 287 10.23 12.08 24.86
N GLU A 288 10.84 10.91 25.11
CA GLU A 288 12.21 10.59 24.68
C GLU A 288 12.38 10.65 23.17
N ALA A 289 11.47 10.01 22.43
CA ALA A 289 11.52 10.01 20.97
C ALA A 289 11.34 11.42 20.40
N MET A 290 10.46 12.24 20.97
CA MET A 290 10.26 13.63 20.55
C MET A 290 11.46 14.53 20.85
N ALA A 291 12.17 14.28 21.93
CA ALA A 291 13.38 15.03 22.33
C ALA A 291 14.63 14.59 21.53
N ASP A 292 14.59 13.46 20.85
CA ASP A 292 15.71 12.92 20.09
C ASP A 292 16.00 13.75 18.82
N ASP A 293 17.26 14.21 18.71
CA ASP A 293 17.76 14.91 17.52
C ASP A 293 18.09 13.92 16.38
N VAL A 294 17.07 13.18 15.94
CA VAL A 294 17.22 12.12 14.94
C VAL A 294 17.70 12.65 13.57
N TYR A 295 17.34 13.88 13.23
CA TYR A 295 17.68 14.48 11.93
C TYR A 295 19.15 14.83 11.78
N SER A 296 19.89 15.01 12.89
CA SER A 296 21.35 15.18 12.84
C SER A 296 22.10 13.91 12.41
N ARG A 297 21.47 12.75 12.54
CA ARG A 297 22.02 11.44 12.17
C ARG A 297 21.64 11.03 10.76
N ILE A 298 20.69 11.73 10.14
CA ILE A 298 20.26 11.43 8.77
C ILE A 298 21.32 11.97 7.81
N SER A 299 21.98 11.08 7.14
CA SER A 299 22.87 11.40 6.03
C SER A 299 22.50 10.53 4.83
N GLU A 300 22.81 10.99 3.65
CA GLU A 300 22.73 10.14 2.48
C GLU A 300 23.91 9.19 2.51
N HIS A 301 23.70 8.01 3.11
CA HIS A 301 24.63 6.91 2.98
C HIS A 301 24.50 6.40 1.56
N ASN A 302 25.37 6.86 0.67
CA ASN A 302 25.48 6.41 -0.70
C ASN A 302 26.23 5.07 -0.82
N ASP A 303 26.13 4.24 0.22
CA ASP A 303 26.51 2.82 0.15
C ASP A 303 25.48 1.98 -0.65
N VAL A 304 24.67 2.62 -1.46
CA VAL A 304 24.27 1.99 -2.72
C VAL A 304 25.60 1.83 -3.45
N VAL A 305 26.15 0.64 -3.35
CA VAL A 305 27.21 0.16 -4.21
C VAL A 305 26.87 0.73 -5.58
N GLU A 306 27.57 1.86 -5.95
CA GLU A 306 27.71 2.16 -7.36
C GLU A 306 28.07 0.81 -7.93
N THR A 307 27.41 0.41 -9.00
CA THR A 307 27.78 -0.78 -9.74
C THR A 307 29.29 -0.83 -9.80
N SER A 308 29.88 -1.29 -8.71
CA SER A 308 31.33 -1.57 -8.67
C SER A 308 31.46 -2.58 -9.77
N MET A 309 32.29 -2.28 -10.76
CA MET A 309 32.65 -3.27 -11.75
C MET A 309 32.95 -4.53 -10.95
N ASN A 310 32.09 -5.54 -11.09
CA ASN A 310 32.28 -6.81 -10.38
C ASN A 310 33.74 -7.24 -10.57
N THR A 311 34.34 -7.74 -9.53
CA THR A 311 35.66 -8.33 -9.70
C THR A 311 35.52 -9.50 -10.68
N TYR A 312 36.59 -9.82 -11.40
CA TYR A 312 36.60 -10.97 -12.32
C TYR A 312 36.14 -12.29 -11.61
N PHE A 313 36.44 -12.40 -10.32
CA PHE A 313 35.97 -13.53 -9.51
C PHE A 313 34.43 -13.53 -9.38
N VAL A 314 33.83 -12.40 -9.05
CA VAL A 314 32.37 -12.27 -8.91
C VAL A 314 31.69 -12.56 -10.24
N ASP A 315 32.22 -12.07 -11.36
CA ASP A 315 31.67 -12.37 -12.69
C ASP A 315 31.69 -13.88 -12.97
N SER A 316 32.81 -14.54 -12.66
CA SER A 316 32.91 -16.01 -12.81
C SER A 316 31.89 -16.77 -11.92
N VAL A 317 31.65 -16.30 -10.70
CA VAL A 317 30.63 -16.89 -9.80
C VAL A 317 29.23 -16.68 -10.37
N ILE A 318 28.96 -15.53 -10.98
CA ILE A 318 27.68 -15.26 -11.64
C ILE A 318 27.46 -16.23 -12.81
N ASP A 319 28.47 -16.42 -13.65
CA ASP A 319 28.40 -17.34 -14.79
C ASP A 319 28.14 -18.77 -14.34
N ASP A 320 28.87 -19.26 -13.29
CA ASP A 320 28.70 -20.60 -12.73
C ASP A 320 27.26 -20.78 -12.19
N VAL A 321 26.72 -19.79 -11.43
CA VAL A 321 25.36 -19.84 -10.90
C VAL A 321 24.33 -19.82 -12.02
N PHE A 322 24.55 -19.01 -13.07
CA PHE A 322 23.68 -18.97 -14.23
C PHE A 322 23.60 -20.33 -14.93
N ASP A 323 24.76 -20.94 -15.17
CA ASP A 323 24.85 -22.26 -15.79
C ASP A 323 24.16 -23.35 -14.94
N ASP A 324 24.31 -23.29 -13.62
CA ASP A 324 23.66 -24.21 -12.69
C ASP A 324 22.14 -24.04 -12.69
N LEU A 325 21.64 -22.82 -12.71
CA LEU A 325 20.20 -22.54 -12.79
C LEU A 325 19.61 -23.06 -14.10
N VAL A 326 20.29 -22.87 -15.22
CA VAL A 326 19.81 -23.32 -16.55
C VAL A 326 19.96 -24.84 -16.68
N ASN A 327 21.15 -25.38 -16.45
CA ASN A 327 21.48 -26.75 -16.82
C ASN A 327 21.10 -27.79 -15.74
N ILE A 328 21.08 -27.40 -14.45
CA ILE A 328 20.78 -28.31 -13.33
C ILE A 328 19.36 -28.09 -12.82
N LYS A 329 18.90 -26.83 -12.68
CA LYS A 329 17.57 -26.51 -12.17
C LYS A 329 16.52 -26.42 -13.26
N GLY A 330 16.91 -26.33 -14.54
CA GLY A 330 16.00 -26.29 -15.69
C GLY A 330 15.28 -24.95 -15.89
N TYR A 331 15.86 -23.85 -15.39
CA TYR A 331 15.33 -22.52 -15.64
C TYR A 331 15.51 -22.13 -17.11
N SER A 332 14.64 -21.30 -17.65
CA SER A 332 14.98 -20.60 -18.90
C SER A 332 16.10 -19.60 -18.64
N GLU A 333 16.86 -19.22 -19.68
CA GLU A 333 17.91 -18.19 -19.55
C GLU A 333 17.35 -16.88 -18.95
N SER A 334 16.15 -16.49 -19.36
CA SER A 334 15.47 -15.30 -18.83
C SER A 334 15.13 -15.43 -17.35
N ASP A 335 14.67 -16.61 -16.90
CA ASP A 335 14.31 -16.83 -15.50
C ASP A 335 15.57 -16.98 -14.63
N ALA A 336 16.65 -17.57 -15.16
CA ALA A 336 17.93 -17.62 -14.48
C ALA A 336 18.51 -16.21 -14.27
N TYR A 337 18.45 -15.36 -15.29
CA TYR A 337 18.87 -13.96 -15.19
C TYR A 337 18.02 -13.19 -14.13
N LYS A 338 16.70 -13.37 -14.14
CA LYS A 338 15.81 -12.77 -13.13
C LYS A 338 16.14 -13.27 -11.73
N ALA A 339 16.38 -14.59 -11.57
CA ALA A 339 16.74 -15.17 -10.27
C ALA A 339 18.01 -14.56 -9.70
N ILE A 340 19.04 -14.36 -10.55
CA ILE A 340 20.32 -13.78 -10.14
C ILE A 340 20.20 -12.30 -9.79
N TYR A 341 19.53 -11.51 -10.59
CA TYR A 341 19.53 -10.04 -10.42
C TYR A 341 18.31 -9.47 -9.71
N GLN A 342 17.27 -10.28 -9.50
CA GLN A 342 15.99 -9.83 -8.93
C GLN A 342 15.40 -10.84 -7.93
N GLY A 343 15.99 -12.00 -7.77
CA GLY A 343 15.46 -13.10 -6.96
C GLY A 343 15.90 -13.10 -5.51
N GLY A 344 16.79 -12.20 -5.09
CA GLY A 344 17.25 -12.12 -3.71
C GLY A 344 18.09 -13.34 -3.27
N LEU A 345 18.91 -13.87 -4.17
CA LEU A 345 19.76 -15.02 -3.83
C LEU A 345 20.84 -14.61 -2.84
N THR A 346 21.21 -15.54 -1.98
CA THR A 346 22.45 -15.47 -1.21
C THR A 346 23.44 -16.49 -1.78
N ILE A 347 24.42 -16.00 -2.54
CA ILE A 347 25.44 -16.83 -3.20
C ILE A 347 26.65 -16.90 -2.27
N LYS A 348 26.94 -18.10 -1.76
CA LYS A 348 28.13 -18.33 -0.94
C LYS A 348 29.28 -18.82 -1.82
N SER A 349 30.27 -17.98 -1.99
CA SER A 349 31.46 -18.31 -2.79
C SER A 349 32.57 -18.90 -1.94
N THR A 350 33.62 -19.35 -2.60
CA THR A 350 34.83 -19.83 -1.99
C THR A 350 35.97 -18.80 -1.97
N GLN A 351 35.63 -17.52 -2.26
CA GLN A 351 36.63 -16.45 -2.29
C GLN A 351 37.30 -16.30 -0.92
N ASP A 352 38.61 -16.32 -0.90
CA ASP A 352 39.44 -15.96 0.25
C ASP A 352 39.90 -14.51 0.07
N LEU A 353 39.48 -13.63 0.96
CA LEU A 353 39.75 -12.19 0.81
C LEU A 353 41.23 -11.84 0.98
N ASP A 354 41.98 -12.59 1.79
CA ASP A 354 43.42 -12.36 1.94
C ASP A 354 44.17 -12.70 0.66
N ILE A 355 43.77 -13.80 0.00
CA ILE A 355 44.35 -14.18 -1.32
C ILE A 355 43.94 -13.18 -2.38
N GLN A 356 42.64 -12.73 -2.38
CA GLN A 356 42.16 -11.75 -3.37
C GLN A 356 42.91 -10.43 -3.26
N ASN A 357 43.10 -9.93 -2.03
CA ASN A 357 43.83 -8.67 -1.80
C ASN A 357 45.27 -8.72 -2.31
N ILE A 358 45.94 -9.87 -2.14
CA ILE A 358 47.31 -10.08 -2.68
C ILE A 358 47.28 -10.03 -4.21
N CYS A 359 46.25 -10.62 -4.85
CA CYS A 359 46.15 -10.64 -6.31
C CYS A 359 45.81 -9.24 -6.89
N ASP A 360 45.09 -8.42 -6.15
CA ASP A 360 44.70 -7.08 -6.58
C ASP A 360 45.82 -6.04 -6.38
N GLU A 361 46.82 -6.34 -5.50
CA GLU A 361 47.99 -5.48 -5.26
C GLU A 361 49.15 -5.71 -6.26
N GLU A 362 49.17 -6.84 -7.00
CA GLU A 362 50.17 -7.17 -8.02
C GLU A 362 49.73 -6.76 -9.45
#